data_acb801be0969a545d02cbb3d2ab440c8
#
_entry.id   acb801be0969a545d02cbb3d2ab440c8
#
_cell.length_a   1.000
_cell.length_b   1.000
_cell.length_c   1.000
_cell.angle_alpha   90.00
_cell.angle_beta   90.00
_cell.angle_gamma   90.00
#
_symmetry.space_group_name_H-M   'P 1'
#
loop_
_entity.id
_entity.type
_entity.pdbx_description
1 polymer ?
#
loop_
_entity_poly.entity_id
_entity_poly.type
_entity_poly.pdbx_seq_one_letter_code
_entity_poly.pdbx_strand_id
1 'polypeptide(L)'
;MHILELPSFFPPYGGLFCLDQSRALNTGDNTVRILANVNLSARLSPQLYFRGERRPFFMQMQGVEVMKHYMRGIPFFTKANAMCWLRSTERLVEKYMAKYGKPDIIHAHCCQWAGCAAFRVWRKHGIPYVITEHLSSELILKEYTADTGKAWQIPYVEEAYRNAALVIPVSGELVDDLKTIYRWNCKWEVVSNIVDTAFFAYHKRQPLTPRRPLRLCCIANFVVGKGYDVMFEAVRKYLDTTGDKVEIVVAGRFTDSDRARRLVESLGLEDVVALRGEVDKREVLRILHESDCMLLATRKESQGLALLEAMATGMPVITTYSVPECVRIEGGCITVPTDDSGAMARAIALIRREGLNDCPQASRRVAETTSPQVIGKQLDGLFLDIVKGRK
;
A
#
# COMPACT_ATOMS: atom_id res chain seq x y z
N MET A 1 17.89 -13.44 14.04
CA MET A 1 17.24 -12.47 14.97
C MET A 1 15.80 -12.88 15.27
N HIS A 2 15.29 -12.50 16.45
CA HIS A 2 13.87 -12.62 16.79
C HIS A 2 13.18 -11.27 16.53
N ILE A 3 12.39 -11.19 15.46
CA ILE A 3 11.74 -9.97 14.97
C ILE A 3 10.25 -10.05 15.32
N LEU A 4 9.73 -9.01 15.97
CA LEU A 4 8.30 -8.85 16.24
C LEU A 4 7.73 -7.79 15.30
N GLU A 5 6.89 -8.23 14.37
CA GLU A 5 6.13 -7.35 13.46
C GLU A 5 4.87 -6.84 14.15
N LEU A 6 4.69 -5.53 14.12
CA LEU A 6 3.57 -4.85 14.77
C LEU A 6 2.84 -3.95 13.76
N PRO A 7 1.75 -4.43 13.13
CA PRO A 7 1.01 -3.65 12.16
C PRO A 7 -0.05 -2.76 12.80
N SER A 8 -0.21 -1.53 12.27
CA SER A 8 -1.36 -0.64 12.58
C SER A 8 -2.65 -1.13 11.91
N PHE A 9 -2.51 -1.76 10.73
CA PHE A 9 -3.59 -2.32 9.93
C PHE A 9 -3.30 -3.78 9.62
N PHE A 10 -4.30 -4.64 9.79
CA PHE A 10 -4.20 -6.08 9.50
C PHE A 10 -5.56 -6.63 9.08
N PRO A 11 -5.65 -7.71 8.31
CA PRO A 11 -6.93 -8.25 7.90
C PRO A 11 -7.94 -8.39 9.05
N PRO A 12 -9.24 -7.99 8.84
CA PRO A 12 -9.87 -7.78 7.53
C PRO A 12 -9.73 -6.36 6.94
N TYR A 13 -8.93 -5.46 7.51
CA TYR A 13 -8.86 -4.05 7.10
C TYR A 13 -7.59 -3.70 6.30
N GLY A 14 -7.03 -4.63 5.55
CA GLY A 14 -5.80 -4.43 4.76
C GLY A 14 -4.53 -4.82 5.54
N GLY A 15 -3.38 -4.23 5.19
CA GLY A 15 -2.10 -4.46 5.90
C GLY A 15 -1.33 -5.70 5.43
N LEU A 16 -1.57 -6.20 4.22
CA LEU A 16 -0.85 -7.36 3.67
C LEU A 16 0.65 -7.07 3.45
N PHE A 17 1.04 -5.81 3.27
CA PHE A 17 2.45 -5.41 3.19
C PHE A 17 3.27 -5.85 4.42
N CYS A 18 2.67 -5.85 5.62
CA CYS A 18 3.32 -6.40 6.81
C CYS A 18 3.60 -7.90 6.65
N LEU A 19 2.64 -8.66 6.12
CA LEU A 19 2.80 -10.10 5.89
C LEU A 19 3.86 -10.38 4.81
N ASP A 20 3.89 -9.60 3.73
CA ASP A 20 4.88 -9.75 2.67
C ASP A 20 6.30 -9.49 3.19
N GLN A 21 6.51 -8.43 3.99
CA GLN A 21 7.80 -8.14 4.61
C GLN A 21 8.17 -9.19 5.67
N SER A 22 7.20 -9.64 6.49
CA SER A 22 7.44 -10.74 7.45
C SER A 22 7.91 -12.00 6.76
N ARG A 23 7.32 -12.37 5.62
CA ARG A 23 7.73 -13.55 4.83
C ARG A 23 9.14 -13.39 4.26
N ALA A 24 9.46 -12.21 3.75
CA ALA A 24 10.77 -11.94 3.18
C ALA A 24 11.89 -11.94 4.24
N LEU A 25 11.57 -11.55 5.49
CA LEU A 25 12.48 -11.56 6.62
C LEU A 25 12.56 -12.91 7.33
N ASN A 26 11.53 -13.78 7.22
CA ASN A 26 11.47 -15.08 7.90
C ASN A 26 12.34 -16.12 7.17
N THR A 27 13.61 -15.84 7.11
CA THR A 27 14.65 -16.73 6.58
C THR A 27 15.16 -17.66 7.70
N GLY A 28 15.93 -18.69 7.37
CA GLY A 28 16.46 -19.64 8.37
C GLY A 28 17.22 -18.99 9.54
N ASP A 29 17.79 -17.79 9.33
CA ASP A 29 18.56 -17.04 10.33
C ASP A 29 17.68 -16.12 11.20
N ASN A 30 16.44 -15.87 10.81
CA ASN A 30 15.48 -15.02 11.51
C ASN A 30 14.22 -15.79 11.88
N THR A 31 13.71 -15.51 13.07
CA THR A 31 12.38 -15.91 13.48
C THR A 31 11.48 -14.69 13.50
N VAL A 32 10.51 -14.63 12.60
CA VAL A 32 9.58 -13.50 12.47
C VAL A 32 8.19 -13.92 12.89
N ARG A 33 7.55 -13.13 13.75
CA ARG A 33 6.16 -13.32 14.17
C ARG A 33 5.41 -11.99 14.11
N ILE A 34 4.12 -12.07 13.82
CA ILE A 34 3.24 -10.90 13.78
C ILE A 34 2.39 -10.86 15.05
N LEU A 35 2.31 -9.69 15.69
CA LEU A 35 1.31 -9.38 16.71
C LEU A 35 0.32 -8.36 16.15
N ALA A 36 -0.87 -8.81 15.80
CA ALA A 36 -1.91 -7.99 15.19
C ALA A 36 -3.05 -7.69 16.17
N ASN A 37 -3.08 -6.47 16.69
CA ASN A 37 -4.20 -5.96 17.50
C ASN A 37 -5.17 -5.19 16.60
N VAL A 38 -6.22 -5.86 16.11
CA VAL A 38 -7.15 -5.30 15.13
C VAL A 38 -8.29 -4.57 15.83
N ASN A 39 -8.42 -3.27 15.58
CA ASN A 39 -9.54 -2.48 16.10
C ASN A 39 -10.78 -2.65 15.22
N LEU A 40 -11.73 -3.52 15.66
CA LEU A 40 -12.94 -3.81 14.91
C LEU A 40 -13.93 -2.64 14.93
N SER A 41 -14.55 -2.41 13.78
CA SER A 41 -15.68 -1.49 13.61
C SER A 41 -16.99 -2.28 13.55
N ALA A 42 -17.96 -1.92 14.39
CA ALA A 42 -19.30 -2.51 14.34
C ALA A 42 -19.99 -2.29 12.98
N ARG A 43 -19.66 -1.18 12.29
CA ARG A 43 -20.21 -0.85 10.96
C ARG A 43 -19.57 -1.68 9.83
N LEU A 44 -18.23 -1.84 9.86
CA LEU A 44 -17.50 -2.49 8.78
C LEU A 44 -17.44 -4.01 8.91
N SER A 45 -17.50 -4.53 10.14
CA SER A 45 -17.41 -5.97 10.41
C SER A 45 -18.33 -6.38 11.57
N PRO A 46 -19.66 -6.25 11.42
CA PRO A 46 -20.62 -6.48 12.51
C PRO A 46 -20.52 -7.89 13.08
N GLN A 47 -20.38 -8.92 12.24
CA GLN A 47 -20.28 -10.31 12.70
C GLN A 47 -19.04 -10.53 13.59
N LEU A 48 -17.86 -10.05 13.16
CA LEU A 48 -16.63 -10.14 13.95
C LEU A 48 -16.71 -9.28 15.21
N TYR A 49 -17.33 -8.11 15.12
CA TYR A 49 -17.49 -7.21 16.28
C TYR A 49 -18.32 -7.84 17.39
N PHE A 50 -19.44 -8.49 17.09
CA PHE A 50 -20.33 -9.09 18.09
C PHE A 50 -19.96 -10.53 18.45
N ARG A 51 -19.51 -11.34 17.48
CA ARG A 51 -19.31 -12.80 17.64
C ARG A 51 -17.86 -13.24 17.55
N GLY A 52 -16.92 -12.35 17.16
CA GLY A 52 -15.49 -12.69 17.03
C GLY A 52 -14.86 -13.02 18.37
N GLU A 53 -13.72 -13.73 18.30
CA GLU A 53 -12.90 -14.13 19.45
C GLU A 53 -12.57 -12.91 20.34
N ARG A 54 -12.67 -13.08 21.66
CA ARG A 54 -12.41 -12.02 22.64
C ARG A 54 -11.01 -12.11 23.26
N ARG A 55 -10.41 -13.29 23.20
CA ARG A 55 -9.04 -13.55 23.69
C ARG A 55 -8.06 -13.51 22.53
N PRO A 56 -6.77 -13.24 22.78
CA PRO A 56 -5.76 -13.41 21.75
C PRO A 56 -5.71 -14.88 21.30
N PHE A 57 -5.62 -15.09 20.00
CA PHE A 57 -5.52 -16.41 19.40
C PHE A 57 -4.35 -16.46 18.40
N PHE A 58 -3.90 -17.68 18.08
CA PHE A 58 -2.76 -17.92 17.22
C PHE A 58 -3.20 -18.58 15.93
N MET A 59 -2.60 -18.17 14.82
CA MET A 59 -2.88 -18.74 13.52
C MET A 59 -1.64 -18.68 12.63
N GLN A 60 -1.59 -19.50 11.59
CA GLN A 60 -0.59 -19.41 10.54
C GLN A 60 -1.16 -18.66 9.34
N MET A 61 -0.41 -17.69 8.83
CA MET A 61 -0.73 -16.97 7.61
C MET A 61 0.47 -17.01 6.67
N GLN A 62 0.34 -17.74 5.57
CA GLN A 62 1.39 -17.86 4.55
C GLN A 62 2.79 -18.19 5.12
N GLY A 63 2.85 -19.10 6.09
CA GLY A 63 4.10 -19.53 6.74
C GLY A 63 4.60 -18.64 7.88
N VAL A 64 3.88 -17.56 8.23
CA VAL A 64 4.21 -16.69 9.37
C VAL A 64 3.23 -16.94 10.52
N GLU A 65 3.77 -17.10 11.75
CA GLU A 65 2.97 -17.23 12.96
C GLU A 65 2.42 -15.87 13.40
N VAL A 66 1.11 -15.79 13.57
CA VAL A 66 0.38 -14.55 13.91
C VAL A 66 -0.33 -14.73 15.25
N MET A 67 0.01 -13.89 16.23
CA MET A 67 -0.80 -13.67 17.43
C MET A 67 -1.81 -12.55 17.12
N LYS A 68 -3.10 -12.89 17.02
CA LYS A 68 -4.16 -11.96 16.64
C LYS A 68 -5.10 -11.68 17.79
N HIS A 69 -5.52 -10.44 17.91
CA HIS A 69 -6.51 -9.99 18.88
C HIS A 69 -7.48 -9.01 18.24
N TYR A 70 -8.77 -9.12 18.61
CA TYR A 70 -9.81 -8.22 18.17
C TYR A 70 -10.21 -7.26 19.29
N MET A 71 -9.75 -6.02 19.22
CA MET A 71 -10.26 -4.95 20.05
C MET A 71 -11.55 -4.37 19.46
N ARG A 72 -12.48 -3.99 20.29
CA ARG A 72 -13.76 -3.41 19.87
C ARG A 72 -13.75 -1.91 20.11
N GLY A 73 -13.66 -1.16 19.03
CA GLY A 73 -13.72 0.29 19.08
C GLY A 73 -15.13 0.80 19.36
N ILE A 74 -15.23 1.87 20.14
CA ILE A 74 -16.48 2.57 20.41
C ILE A 74 -16.66 3.68 19.37
N PRO A 75 -17.76 3.73 18.61
CA PRO A 75 -18.00 4.78 17.63
C PRO A 75 -17.85 6.18 18.25
N PHE A 76 -17.30 7.12 17.50
CA PHE A 76 -17.09 8.53 17.86
C PHE A 76 -16.01 8.81 18.93
N PHE A 77 -15.51 7.82 19.67
CA PHE A 77 -14.49 8.03 20.71
C PHE A 77 -13.07 7.76 20.22
N THR A 78 -12.61 8.50 19.19
CA THR A 78 -11.33 8.24 18.52
C THR A 78 -10.12 8.26 19.46
N LYS A 79 -10.02 9.28 20.35
CA LYS A 79 -8.91 9.39 21.32
C LYS A 79 -8.93 8.24 22.34
N ALA A 80 -10.11 7.94 22.90
CA ALA A 80 -10.25 6.83 23.85
C ALA A 80 -9.91 5.49 23.21
N ASN A 81 -10.37 5.24 21.98
CA ASN A 81 -10.04 4.02 21.22
C ASN A 81 -8.54 3.89 20.98
N ALA A 82 -7.86 4.97 20.57
CA ALA A 82 -6.42 4.97 20.38
C ALA A 82 -5.67 4.65 21.67
N MET A 83 -6.04 5.30 22.79
CA MET A 83 -5.40 5.05 24.08
C MET A 83 -5.66 3.61 24.59
N CYS A 84 -6.86 3.08 24.37
CA CYS A 84 -7.20 1.69 24.68
C CYS A 84 -6.40 0.73 23.80
N TRP A 85 -6.25 1.03 22.50
CA TRP A 85 -5.48 0.23 21.57
C TRP A 85 -4.00 0.17 21.97
N LEU A 86 -3.39 1.29 22.32
CA LEU A 86 -2.01 1.36 22.81
C LEU A 86 -1.81 0.51 24.06
N ARG A 87 -2.67 0.68 25.08
CA ARG A 87 -2.59 -0.11 26.32
C ARG A 87 -2.83 -1.61 26.08
N SER A 88 -3.78 -1.93 25.20
CA SER A 88 -4.06 -3.32 24.83
C SER A 88 -2.86 -3.95 24.13
N THR A 89 -2.23 -3.23 23.21
CA THR A 89 -1.06 -3.71 22.46
C THR A 89 0.14 -3.94 23.38
N GLU A 90 0.41 -3.04 24.34
CA GLU A 90 1.47 -3.25 25.35
C GLU A 90 1.25 -4.55 26.14
N ARG A 91 0.02 -4.78 26.62
CA ARG A 91 -0.30 -6.02 27.36
C ARG A 91 -0.18 -7.27 26.46
N LEU A 92 -0.50 -7.14 25.18
CA LEU A 92 -0.34 -8.24 24.23
C LEU A 92 1.15 -8.54 23.97
N VAL A 93 2.01 -7.51 23.88
CA VAL A 93 3.46 -7.69 23.76
C VAL A 93 4.03 -8.38 25.03
N GLU A 94 3.55 -8.05 26.21
CA GLU A 94 3.94 -8.74 27.45
C GLU A 94 3.56 -10.23 27.42
N LYS A 95 2.33 -10.55 26.98
CA LYS A 95 1.88 -11.95 26.80
C LYS A 95 2.70 -12.66 25.72
N TYR A 96 3.04 -11.97 24.64
CA TYR A 96 3.91 -12.47 23.61
C TYR A 96 5.29 -12.83 24.17
N MET A 97 5.91 -11.90 24.89
CA MET A 97 7.23 -12.13 25.51
C MET A 97 7.21 -13.26 26.54
N ALA A 98 6.14 -13.43 27.30
CA ALA A 98 5.99 -14.54 28.23
C ALA A 98 5.96 -15.91 27.53
N LYS A 99 5.49 -15.95 26.27
CA LYS A 99 5.40 -17.19 25.48
C LYS A 99 6.65 -17.45 24.65
N TYR A 100 7.21 -16.43 23.99
CA TYR A 100 8.25 -16.59 22.97
C TYR A 100 9.61 -15.98 23.35
N GLY A 101 9.68 -15.33 24.49
CA GLY A 101 10.86 -14.55 24.88
C GLY A 101 10.84 -13.12 24.34
N LYS A 102 11.81 -12.33 24.77
CA LYS A 102 11.99 -10.94 24.37
C LYS A 102 12.48 -10.88 22.91
N PRO A 103 11.82 -10.13 22.00
CA PRO A 103 12.34 -9.95 20.65
C PRO A 103 13.60 -9.07 20.66
N ASP A 104 14.46 -9.26 19.67
CA ASP A 104 15.66 -8.44 19.46
C ASP A 104 15.29 -7.05 18.92
N ILE A 105 14.21 -6.97 18.12
CA ILE A 105 13.73 -5.74 17.51
C ILE A 105 12.21 -5.81 17.26
N ILE A 106 11.55 -4.66 17.35
CA ILE A 106 10.15 -4.49 16.92
C ILE A 106 10.13 -3.73 15.61
N HIS A 107 9.46 -4.29 14.58
CA HIS A 107 9.21 -3.62 13.33
C HIS A 107 7.73 -3.17 13.28
N ALA A 108 7.51 -1.86 13.41
CA ALA A 108 6.19 -1.27 13.38
C ALA A 108 5.82 -0.82 11.96
N HIS A 109 4.61 -1.20 11.50
CA HIS A 109 4.08 -0.76 10.21
C HIS A 109 3.08 0.37 10.43
N CYS A 110 3.43 1.54 9.93
CA CYS A 110 2.87 2.86 10.17
C CYS A 110 3.06 3.35 11.61
N CYS A 111 3.42 4.61 11.75
CA CYS A 111 3.65 5.21 13.06
C CYS A 111 2.37 5.22 13.90
N GLN A 112 1.25 5.53 13.28
CA GLN A 112 -0.06 5.56 13.92
C GLN A 112 -0.79 4.21 13.75
N TRP A 113 -0.95 3.35 14.75
CA TRP A 113 -0.54 3.48 16.16
C TRP A 113 0.54 2.48 16.54
N ALA A 114 1.02 1.67 15.59
CA ALA A 114 2.01 0.64 15.85
C ALA A 114 3.35 1.24 16.30
N GLY A 115 3.84 2.30 15.62
CA GLY A 115 5.05 3.01 16.05
C GLY A 115 4.91 3.62 17.44
N CYS A 116 3.74 4.21 17.75
CA CYS A 116 3.45 4.73 19.08
C CYS A 116 3.43 3.63 20.17
N ALA A 117 2.93 2.44 19.84
CA ALA A 117 2.96 1.29 20.75
C ALA A 117 4.38 0.75 20.93
N ALA A 118 5.14 0.64 19.83
CA ALA A 118 6.54 0.21 19.86
C ALA A 118 7.40 1.16 20.70
N PHE A 119 7.21 2.48 20.59
CA PHE A 119 7.85 3.47 21.46
C PHE A 119 7.56 3.23 22.95
N ARG A 120 6.30 2.94 23.32
CA ARG A 120 5.94 2.65 24.71
C ARG A 120 6.58 1.36 25.21
N VAL A 121 6.64 0.32 24.36
CA VAL A 121 7.34 -0.94 24.67
C VAL A 121 8.84 -0.69 24.83
N TRP A 122 9.46 0.10 23.96
CA TRP A 122 10.88 0.48 24.09
C TRP A 122 11.16 1.19 25.41
N ARG A 123 10.34 2.16 25.81
CA ARG A 123 10.50 2.85 27.10
C ARG A 123 10.43 1.93 28.31
N LYS A 124 9.62 0.85 28.22
CA LYS A 124 9.41 -0.08 29.34
C LYS A 124 10.40 -1.22 29.36
N HIS A 125 10.77 -1.73 28.19
CA HIS A 125 11.53 -2.98 28.07
C HIS A 125 12.89 -2.82 27.38
N GLY A 126 13.22 -1.63 26.85
CA GLY A 126 14.47 -1.37 26.14
C GLY A 126 14.62 -2.14 24.83
N ILE A 127 13.52 -2.57 24.19
CA ILE A 127 13.55 -3.26 22.89
C ILE A 127 13.63 -2.20 21.79
N PRO A 128 14.69 -2.17 20.96
CA PRO A 128 14.76 -1.22 19.86
C PRO A 128 13.63 -1.43 18.87
N TYR A 129 13.21 -0.36 18.19
CA TYR A 129 12.14 -0.46 17.18
C TYR A 129 12.45 0.39 15.97
N VAL A 130 11.93 -0.05 14.85
CA VAL A 130 11.92 0.65 13.56
C VAL A 130 10.48 0.86 13.11
N ILE A 131 10.26 1.86 12.27
CA ILE A 131 8.93 2.19 11.73
C ILE A 131 9.01 2.22 10.21
N THR A 132 8.33 1.29 9.52
CA THR A 132 8.07 1.45 8.09
C THR A 132 6.78 2.25 7.88
N GLU A 133 6.90 3.38 7.15
CA GLU A 133 5.74 4.24 6.88
C GLU A 133 5.21 3.99 5.46
N HIS A 134 3.92 3.64 5.40
CA HIS A 134 3.21 3.29 4.17
C HIS A 134 2.12 4.30 3.78
N LEU A 135 1.69 5.15 4.72
CA LEU A 135 0.56 6.05 4.51
C LEU A 135 0.96 7.25 3.67
N SER A 136 0.14 7.59 2.68
CA SER A 136 0.30 8.82 1.92
C SER A 136 0.05 10.04 2.79
N SER A 137 0.73 11.15 2.48
CA SER A 137 0.53 12.43 3.15
C SER A 137 -0.94 12.90 3.12
N GLU A 138 -1.69 12.59 2.06
CA GLU A 138 -3.11 12.95 1.98
C GLU A 138 -3.93 12.25 3.07
N LEU A 139 -3.68 10.96 3.34
CA LEU A 139 -4.32 10.24 4.43
C LEU A 139 -3.88 10.81 5.78
N ILE A 140 -2.59 11.07 5.94
CA ILE A 140 -2.03 11.64 7.15
C ILE A 140 -2.63 13.03 7.42
N LEU A 141 -2.65 13.92 6.42
CA LEU A 141 -3.21 15.27 6.55
C LEU A 141 -4.69 15.26 6.91
N LYS A 142 -5.50 14.42 6.27
CA LYS A 142 -6.92 14.23 6.61
C LYS A 142 -7.13 13.76 8.05
N GLU A 143 -6.18 13.00 8.60
CA GLU A 143 -6.26 12.48 9.95
C GLU A 143 -5.71 13.45 11.01
N TYR A 144 -4.81 14.38 10.64
CA TYR A 144 -4.00 15.14 11.60
C TYR A 144 -4.08 16.65 11.50
N THR A 145 -4.81 17.22 10.55
CA THR A 145 -4.95 18.67 10.49
C THR A 145 -5.81 19.18 11.66
N ALA A 146 -5.57 20.42 12.10
CA ALA A 146 -6.34 21.07 13.16
C ALA A 146 -7.84 21.08 12.86
N ASP A 147 -8.21 21.20 11.57
CA ASP A 147 -9.59 21.23 11.09
C ASP A 147 -10.35 19.92 11.28
N THR A 148 -9.65 18.79 11.44
CA THR A 148 -10.28 17.47 11.69
C THR A 148 -10.50 17.17 13.17
N GLY A 149 -10.07 18.04 14.09
CA GLY A 149 -10.09 17.79 15.54
C GLY A 149 -9.17 16.66 15.99
N LYS A 150 -8.24 16.22 15.15
CA LYS A 150 -7.33 15.09 15.42
C LYS A 150 -5.89 15.53 15.70
N ALA A 151 -5.59 16.82 15.73
CA ALA A 151 -4.25 17.38 16.00
C ALA A 151 -3.64 16.89 17.34
N TRP A 152 -4.45 16.41 18.27
CA TRP A 152 -3.99 15.80 19.52
C TRP A 152 -3.09 14.58 19.30
N GLN A 153 -3.09 13.97 18.12
CA GLN A 153 -2.29 12.80 17.77
C GLN A 153 -0.83 13.15 17.46
N ILE A 154 -0.59 14.36 16.95
CA ILE A 154 0.73 14.84 16.48
C ILE A 154 1.84 14.60 17.51
N PRO A 155 1.72 15.02 18.79
CA PRO A 155 2.79 14.82 19.76
C PRO A 155 3.16 13.36 19.99
N TYR A 156 2.19 12.43 19.94
CA TYR A 156 2.44 11.00 20.12
C TYR A 156 3.22 10.42 18.94
N VAL A 157 2.88 10.83 17.74
CA VAL A 157 3.52 10.39 16.51
C VAL A 157 4.94 10.97 16.39
N GLU A 158 5.12 12.27 16.67
CA GLU A 158 6.44 12.91 16.70
C GLU A 158 7.39 12.28 17.72
N GLU A 159 6.87 11.93 18.90
CA GLU A 159 7.65 11.27 19.94
C GLU A 159 8.07 9.86 19.50
N ALA A 160 7.18 9.11 18.85
CA ALA A 160 7.48 7.79 18.31
C ALA A 160 8.52 7.85 17.18
N TYR A 161 8.42 8.80 16.25
CA TYR A 161 9.44 8.96 15.20
C TYR A 161 10.80 9.36 15.78
N ARG A 162 10.83 10.32 16.68
CA ARG A 162 12.08 10.85 17.28
C ARG A 162 12.91 9.78 18.00
N ASN A 163 12.25 8.80 18.60
CA ASN A 163 12.89 7.77 19.41
C ASN A 163 13.05 6.43 18.67
N ALA A 164 12.55 6.32 17.44
CA ALA A 164 12.79 5.14 16.61
C ALA A 164 14.28 5.01 16.29
N ALA A 165 14.79 3.78 16.32
CA ALA A 165 16.16 3.51 15.88
C ALA A 165 16.34 3.88 14.40
N LEU A 166 15.28 3.64 13.59
CA LEU A 166 15.22 4.02 12.18
C LEU A 166 13.76 4.19 11.75
N VAL A 167 13.49 5.17 10.90
CA VAL A 167 12.22 5.29 10.17
C VAL A 167 12.47 4.91 8.72
N ILE A 168 11.60 4.10 8.14
CA ILE A 168 11.73 3.51 6.82
C ILE A 168 10.54 3.94 5.95
N PRO A 169 10.56 5.14 5.33
CA PRO A 169 9.55 5.53 4.36
C PRO A 169 9.65 4.70 3.09
N VAL A 170 8.51 4.38 2.44
CA VAL A 170 8.49 3.54 1.24
C VAL A 170 8.87 4.27 -0.04
N SER A 171 9.04 5.59 0.01
CA SER A 171 9.55 6.43 -1.09
C SER A 171 10.23 7.70 -0.56
N GLY A 172 11.04 8.34 -1.40
CA GLY A 172 11.69 9.61 -1.06
C GLY A 172 10.70 10.75 -0.85
N GLU A 173 9.69 10.85 -1.71
CA GLU A 173 8.65 11.88 -1.65
C GLU A 173 7.82 11.79 -0.37
N LEU A 174 7.65 10.58 0.18
CA LEU A 174 6.99 10.41 1.47
C LEU A 174 7.80 11.05 2.62
N VAL A 175 9.13 11.06 2.53
CA VAL A 175 9.98 11.76 3.52
C VAL A 175 9.67 13.25 3.55
N ASP A 176 9.58 13.88 2.38
CA ASP A 176 9.30 15.31 2.29
C ASP A 176 7.89 15.64 2.78
N ASP A 177 6.93 14.79 2.48
CA ASP A 177 5.58 14.88 3.00
C ASP A 177 5.55 14.80 4.55
N LEU A 178 6.25 13.84 5.13
CA LEU A 178 6.32 13.67 6.58
C LEU A 178 6.98 14.87 7.28
N LYS A 179 8.01 15.46 6.67
CA LYS A 179 8.66 16.68 7.16
C LYS A 179 7.75 17.89 7.19
N THR A 180 6.76 17.96 6.32
CA THR A 180 5.78 19.06 6.32
C THR A 180 4.73 18.94 7.43
N ILE A 181 4.47 17.71 7.91
CA ILE A 181 3.41 17.40 8.87
C ILE A 181 3.95 17.33 10.29
N TYR A 182 5.14 16.76 10.46
CA TYR A 182 5.74 16.46 11.76
C TYR A 182 7.06 17.20 11.95
N ARG A 183 7.43 17.45 13.20
CA ARG A 183 8.80 17.86 13.56
C ARG A 183 9.74 16.68 13.32
N TRP A 184 10.27 16.61 12.10
CA TRP A 184 11.10 15.52 11.63
C TRP A 184 12.53 15.65 12.17
N ASN A 185 12.82 14.88 13.20
CA ASN A 185 14.18 14.77 13.76
C ASN A 185 14.45 13.30 14.12
N CYS A 186 14.59 12.46 13.10
CA CYS A 186 14.87 11.03 13.24
C CYS A 186 15.81 10.58 12.13
N LYS A 187 16.49 9.46 12.36
CA LYS A 187 17.22 8.74 11.30
C LYS A 187 16.22 8.08 10.36
N TRP A 188 16.47 8.10 9.07
CA TRP A 188 15.60 7.46 8.09
C TRP A 188 16.40 6.87 6.93
N GLU A 189 15.84 5.86 6.31
CA GLU A 189 16.33 5.23 5.08
C GLU A 189 15.16 4.73 4.26
N VAL A 190 15.14 4.99 2.96
CA VAL A 190 14.04 4.58 2.08
C VAL A 190 14.18 3.12 1.71
N VAL A 191 13.14 2.32 1.99
CA VAL A 191 13.03 0.94 1.51
C VAL A 191 11.64 0.75 0.92
N SER A 192 11.59 0.31 -0.33
CA SER A 192 10.36 0.07 -1.08
C SER A 192 9.47 -1.00 -0.44
N ASN A 193 8.16 -0.95 -0.71
CA ASN A 193 7.31 -2.12 -0.47
C ASN A 193 7.72 -3.28 -1.39
N ILE A 194 7.38 -4.48 -0.97
CA ILE A 194 7.61 -5.69 -1.74
C ILE A 194 6.58 -5.81 -2.86
N VAL A 195 7.04 -6.12 -4.06
CA VAL A 195 6.24 -6.68 -5.13
C VAL A 195 6.53 -8.18 -5.22
N ASP A 196 5.51 -9.01 -5.10
CA ASP A 196 5.63 -10.47 -5.27
C ASP A 196 5.84 -10.80 -6.76
N THR A 197 7.09 -10.63 -7.21
CA THR A 197 7.47 -10.78 -8.62
C THR A 197 7.43 -12.23 -9.12
N ALA A 198 7.29 -13.21 -8.22
CA ALA A 198 7.00 -14.59 -8.59
C ALA A 198 5.52 -14.77 -8.94
N PHE A 199 4.64 -14.10 -8.21
CA PHE A 199 3.20 -14.09 -8.48
C PHE A 199 2.84 -13.17 -9.64
N PHE A 200 3.34 -11.94 -9.65
CA PHE A 200 3.22 -10.97 -10.76
C PHE A 200 4.36 -11.13 -11.78
N ALA A 201 4.63 -12.39 -12.17
CA ALA A 201 5.71 -12.68 -13.11
C ALA A 201 5.45 -12.08 -14.50
N TYR A 202 6.53 -11.80 -15.21
CA TYR A 202 6.46 -11.34 -16.59
C TYR A 202 5.54 -12.24 -17.44
N HIS A 203 4.64 -11.62 -18.17
CA HIS A 203 3.72 -12.26 -19.11
C HIS A 203 3.80 -11.55 -20.46
N LYS A 204 4.32 -12.25 -21.47
CA LYS A 204 4.42 -11.71 -22.84
C LYS A 204 3.04 -11.42 -23.42
N ARG A 205 2.84 -10.20 -23.89
CA ARG A 205 1.55 -9.75 -24.44
C ARG A 205 1.46 -9.98 -25.93
N GLN A 206 0.21 -10.16 -26.39
CA GLN A 206 -0.09 -10.19 -27.81
C GLN A 206 0.07 -8.80 -28.42
N PRO A 207 0.70 -8.66 -29.59
CA PRO A 207 0.83 -7.36 -30.24
C PRO A 207 -0.51 -6.66 -30.44
N LEU A 208 -0.49 -5.33 -30.36
CA LEU A 208 -1.64 -4.51 -30.70
C LEU A 208 -1.91 -4.60 -32.20
N THR A 209 -3.17 -4.89 -32.57
CA THR A 209 -3.61 -4.90 -33.97
C THR A 209 -4.76 -3.91 -34.15
N PRO A 210 -4.91 -3.27 -35.33
CA PRO A 210 -5.98 -2.30 -35.55
C PRO A 210 -7.41 -2.85 -35.37
N ARG A 211 -7.57 -4.17 -35.49
CA ARG A 211 -8.90 -4.81 -35.42
C ARG A 211 -9.37 -5.17 -34.04
N ARG A 212 -8.45 -5.32 -33.06
CA ARG A 212 -8.86 -5.64 -31.68
C ARG A 212 -8.99 -4.39 -30.82
N PRO A 213 -9.94 -4.36 -29.84
CA PRO A 213 -10.00 -3.29 -28.89
C PRO A 213 -8.70 -3.10 -28.13
N LEU A 214 -8.37 -1.86 -27.77
CA LEU A 214 -7.33 -1.57 -26.79
C LEU A 214 -7.89 -1.88 -25.41
N ARG A 215 -7.29 -2.81 -24.69
CA ARG A 215 -7.74 -3.23 -23.37
C ARG A 215 -6.95 -2.49 -22.29
N LEU A 216 -7.66 -1.65 -21.57
CA LEU A 216 -7.10 -0.88 -20.48
C LEU A 216 -7.56 -1.45 -19.14
N CYS A 217 -6.83 -1.18 -18.07
CA CYS A 217 -7.30 -1.46 -16.72
C CYS A 217 -6.94 -0.35 -15.73
N CYS A 218 -7.63 -0.33 -14.59
CA CYS A 218 -7.29 0.47 -13.43
C CYS A 218 -7.49 -0.37 -12.17
N ILE A 219 -6.43 -0.55 -11.39
CA ILE A 219 -6.48 -1.27 -10.11
C ILE A 219 -6.27 -0.27 -8.98
N ALA A 220 -7.36 0.28 -8.47
CA ALA A 220 -7.33 1.26 -7.38
C ALA A 220 -8.71 1.37 -6.69
N ASN A 221 -8.74 1.80 -5.42
CA ASN A 221 -9.98 2.14 -4.75
C ASN A 221 -10.62 3.39 -5.38
N PHE A 222 -11.96 3.43 -5.47
CA PHE A 222 -12.69 4.57 -6.01
C PHE A 222 -12.74 5.72 -4.99
N VAL A 223 -11.67 6.52 -4.96
CA VAL A 223 -11.53 7.70 -4.10
C VAL A 223 -11.02 8.88 -4.93
N VAL A 224 -11.29 10.12 -4.47
CA VAL A 224 -10.97 11.36 -5.20
C VAL A 224 -9.49 11.45 -5.56
N GLY A 225 -8.59 11.04 -4.65
CA GLY A 225 -7.15 11.07 -4.87
C GLY A 225 -6.66 10.18 -6.02
N LYS A 226 -7.47 9.22 -6.52
CA LYS A 226 -7.10 8.35 -7.65
C LYS A 226 -7.50 8.89 -9.02
N GLY A 227 -8.17 10.06 -9.09
CA GLY A 227 -8.41 10.78 -10.33
C GLY A 227 -9.28 10.06 -11.36
N TYR A 228 -10.28 9.32 -10.92
CA TYR A 228 -11.19 8.58 -11.82
C TYR A 228 -11.93 9.48 -12.81
N ASP A 229 -12.25 10.69 -12.39
CA ASP A 229 -12.81 11.76 -13.21
C ASP A 229 -11.91 12.07 -14.41
N VAL A 230 -10.64 12.36 -14.14
CA VAL A 230 -9.62 12.66 -15.17
C VAL A 230 -9.36 11.45 -16.07
N MET A 231 -9.30 10.25 -15.50
CA MET A 231 -9.06 9.02 -16.25
C MET A 231 -10.20 8.72 -17.24
N PHE A 232 -11.45 8.80 -16.80
CA PHE A 232 -12.60 8.54 -17.68
C PHE A 232 -12.79 9.64 -18.74
N GLU A 233 -12.55 10.91 -18.39
CA GLU A 233 -12.49 11.97 -19.39
C GLU A 233 -11.39 11.72 -20.44
N ALA A 234 -10.23 11.22 -20.04
CA ALA A 234 -9.15 10.89 -20.98
C ALA A 234 -9.56 9.78 -21.94
N VAL A 235 -10.23 8.73 -21.44
CA VAL A 235 -10.77 7.65 -22.28
C VAL A 235 -11.82 8.21 -23.24
N ARG A 236 -12.75 9.09 -22.78
CA ARG A 236 -13.73 9.72 -23.66
C ARG A 236 -13.07 10.56 -24.75
N LYS A 237 -12.11 11.43 -24.41
CA LYS A 237 -11.36 12.24 -25.39
C LYS A 237 -10.60 11.38 -26.40
N TYR A 238 -10.02 10.26 -25.95
CA TYR A 238 -9.36 9.32 -26.85
C TYR A 238 -10.33 8.72 -27.87
N LEU A 239 -11.49 8.24 -27.41
CA LEU A 239 -12.54 7.68 -28.27
C LEU A 239 -13.05 8.70 -29.30
N ASP A 240 -13.32 9.94 -28.86
CA ASP A 240 -13.82 11.03 -29.72
C ASP A 240 -12.81 11.43 -30.82
N THR A 241 -11.51 11.33 -30.47
CA THR A 241 -10.45 11.77 -31.39
C THR A 241 -10.06 10.68 -32.40
N THR A 242 -10.11 9.40 -31.99
CA THR A 242 -9.56 8.30 -32.80
C THR A 242 -10.64 7.42 -33.43
N GLY A 243 -11.81 7.32 -32.82
CA GLY A 243 -12.83 6.33 -33.20
C GLY A 243 -12.44 4.88 -32.91
N ASP A 244 -11.34 4.65 -32.20
CA ASP A 244 -10.85 3.31 -31.84
C ASP A 244 -11.80 2.58 -30.90
N LYS A 245 -11.72 1.25 -30.88
CA LYS A 245 -12.41 0.44 -29.88
C LYS A 245 -11.56 0.30 -28.61
N VAL A 246 -12.15 0.59 -27.47
CA VAL A 246 -11.53 0.49 -26.15
C VAL A 246 -12.42 -0.33 -25.22
N GLU A 247 -11.81 -1.15 -24.39
CA GLU A 247 -12.41 -1.81 -23.23
C GLU A 247 -11.59 -1.43 -22.00
N ILE A 248 -12.22 -1.02 -20.89
CA ILE A 248 -11.52 -0.74 -19.65
C ILE A 248 -12.14 -1.51 -18.48
N VAL A 249 -11.32 -2.25 -17.75
CA VAL A 249 -11.71 -2.95 -16.53
C VAL A 249 -11.19 -2.16 -15.33
N VAL A 250 -12.10 -1.86 -14.41
CA VAL A 250 -11.80 -1.10 -13.18
C VAL A 250 -12.09 -1.96 -11.96
N ALA A 251 -11.09 -2.21 -11.14
CA ALA A 251 -11.21 -3.03 -9.93
C ALA A 251 -10.61 -2.35 -8.69
N GLY A 252 -11.28 -2.50 -7.55
CA GLY A 252 -10.92 -1.95 -6.25
C GLY A 252 -12.17 -1.58 -5.45
N ARG A 253 -11.99 -1.27 -4.17
CA ARG A 253 -13.12 -0.90 -3.30
C ARG A 253 -13.89 0.27 -3.87
N PHE A 254 -15.22 0.17 -3.82
CA PHE A 254 -16.18 1.20 -4.26
C PHE A 254 -16.16 1.49 -5.77
N THR A 255 -15.44 0.74 -6.60
CA THR A 255 -15.50 0.93 -8.06
C THR A 255 -16.85 0.50 -8.63
N ASP A 256 -17.61 -0.33 -7.93
CA ASP A 256 -18.98 -0.75 -8.25
C ASP A 256 -20.07 0.09 -7.56
N SER A 257 -19.70 1.20 -6.92
CA SER A 257 -20.64 2.09 -6.24
C SER A 257 -21.52 2.90 -7.23
N ASP A 258 -22.68 3.35 -6.77
CA ASP A 258 -23.55 4.24 -7.56
C ASP A 258 -22.85 5.53 -8.01
N ARG A 259 -21.91 6.03 -7.21
CA ARG A 259 -21.11 7.19 -7.58
C ARG A 259 -20.21 6.89 -8.78
N ALA A 260 -19.59 5.71 -8.80
CA ALA A 260 -18.76 5.30 -9.93
C ALA A 260 -19.61 5.09 -11.20
N ARG A 261 -20.77 4.43 -11.06
CA ARG A 261 -21.72 4.23 -12.18
C ARG A 261 -22.18 5.56 -12.78
N ARG A 262 -22.65 6.50 -11.94
CA ARG A 262 -23.05 7.83 -12.40
C ARG A 262 -21.94 8.61 -13.12
N LEU A 263 -20.68 8.45 -12.68
CA LEU A 263 -19.55 9.08 -13.36
C LEU A 263 -19.35 8.48 -14.77
N VAL A 264 -19.42 7.15 -14.89
CA VAL A 264 -19.34 6.45 -16.20
C VAL A 264 -20.48 6.88 -17.12
N GLU A 265 -21.72 6.89 -16.62
CA GLU A 265 -22.93 7.30 -17.33
C GLU A 265 -22.84 8.76 -17.81
N SER A 266 -22.36 9.68 -16.96
CA SER A 266 -22.24 11.10 -17.31
C SER A 266 -21.29 11.38 -18.48
N LEU A 267 -20.41 10.42 -18.79
CA LEU A 267 -19.43 10.49 -19.88
C LEU A 267 -19.79 9.59 -21.08
N GLY A 268 -20.93 8.86 -21.02
CA GLY A 268 -21.37 7.95 -22.06
C GLY A 268 -20.35 6.80 -22.28
N LEU A 269 -19.88 6.20 -21.19
CA LEU A 269 -18.86 5.14 -21.23
C LEU A 269 -19.39 3.79 -20.74
N GLU A 270 -20.71 3.59 -20.67
CA GLU A 270 -21.34 2.38 -20.11
C GLU A 270 -20.95 1.12 -20.88
N ASP A 271 -20.82 1.23 -22.19
CA ASP A 271 -20.43 0.12 -23.07
C ASP A 271 -18.89 -0.12 -23.11
N VAL A 272 -18.11 0.77 -22.48
CA VAL A 272 -16.64 0.76 -22.50
C VAL A 272 -16.06 0.32 -21.16
N VAL A 273 -16.71 0.69 -20.04
CA VAL A 273 -16.19 0.54 -18.67
C VAL A 273 -16.86 -0.59 -17.93
N ALA A 274 -16.08 -1.59 -17.54
CA ALA A 274 -16.50 -2.68 -16.66
C ALA A 274 -16.06 -2.41 -15.21
N LEU A 275 -17.02 -2.09 -14.32
CA LEU A 275 -16.80 -1.85 -12.90
C LEU A 275 -16.92 -3.16 -12.12
N ARG A 276 -15.82 -3.64 -11.49
CA ARG A 276 -15.74 -4.98 -10.86
C ARG A 276 -15.89 -4.99 -9.33
N GLY A 277 -15.78 -3.83 -8.67
CA GLY A 277 -15.73 -3.82 -7.21
C GLY A 277 -14.39 -4.33 -6.66
N GLU A 278 -14.36 -4.72 -5.39
CA GLU A 278 -13.18 -5.31 -4.76
C GLU A 278 -13.00 -6.76 -5.22
N VAL A 279 -11.81 -7.07 -5.70
CA VAL A 279 -11.45 -8.39 -6.22
C VAL A 279 -10.23 -8.95 -5.48
N ASP A 280 -10.04 -10.26 -5.54
CA ASP A 280 -8.86 -10.90 -4.94
C ASP A 280 -7.59 -10.73 -5.80
N LYS A 281 -6.44 -11.09 -5.23
CA LYS A 281 -5.12 -10.96 -5.89
C LYS A 281 -5.03 -11.77 -7.20
N ARG A 282 -5.71 -12.92 -7.30
CA ARG A 282 -5.71 -13.75 -8.52
C ARG A 282 -6.48 -13.08 -9.63
N GLU A 283 -7.62 -12.49 -9.30
CA GLU A 283 -8.41 -11.72 -10.27
C GLU A 283 -7.66 -10.45 -10.71
N VAL A 284 -6.94 -9.78 -9.80
CA VAL A 284 -6.03 -8.68 -10.18
C VAL A 284 -5.03 -9.16 -11.22
N LEU A 285 -4.33 -10.27 -10.98
CA LEU A 285 -3.35 -10.82 -11.93
C LEU A 285 -3.99 -11.15 -13.28
N ARG A 286 -5.21 -11.74 -13.28
CA ARG A 286 -5.97 -12.02 -14.51
C ARG A 286 -6.26 -10.76 -15.30
N ILE A 287 -6.76 -9.71 -14.63
CA ILE A 287 -7.03 -8.40 -15.26
C ILE A 287 -5.74 -7.83 -15.87
N LEU A 288 -4.62 -7.88 -15.13
CA LEU A 288 -3.33 -7.41 -15.63
C LEU A 288 -2.85 -8.20 -16.87
N HIS A 289 -3.04 -9.52 -16.90
CA HIS A 289 -2.64 -10.35 -18.06
C HIS A 289 -3.53 -10.12 -19.29
N GLU A 290 -4.81 -9.82 -19.10
CA GLU A 290 -5.78 -9.60 -20.18
C GLU A 290 -5.76 -8.17 -20.72
N SER A 291 -5.07 -7.24 -20.04
CA SER A 291 -4.99 -5.83 -20.42
C SER A 291 -3.69 -5.48 -21.13
N ASP A 292 -3.72 -4.40 -21.91
CA ASP A 292 -2.59 -3.88 -22.69
C ASP A 292 -1.85 -2.76 -21.98
N CYS A 293 -2.56 -1.99 -21.14
CA CYS A 293 -2.01 -0.86 -20.39
C CYS A 293 -2.84 -0.59 -19.14
N MET A 294 -2.18 -0.24 -18.03
CA MET A 294 -2.86 0.26 -16.83
C MET A 294 -2.90 1.78 -16.81
N LEU A 295 -4.05 2.36 -16.47
CA LEU A 295 -4.23 3.78 -16.26
C LEU A 295 -4.39 4.08 -14.78
N LEU A 296 -3.74 5.12 -14.29
CA LEU A 296 -3.97 5.65 -12.94
C LEU A 296 -3.70 7.15 -12.90
N ALA A 297 -4.76 7.95 -12.96
CA ALA A 297 -4.69 9.41 -12.93
C ALA A 297 -4.54 9.97 -11.51
N THR A 298 -3.73 9.34 -10.68
CA THR A 298 -3.63 9.65 -9.25
C THR A 298 -3.14 11.07 -9.00
N ARG A 299 -3.68 11.71 -7.96
CA ARG A 299 -3.28 13.04 -7.47
C ARG A 299 -2.22 12.98 -6.39
N LYS A 300 -2.08 11.82 -5.74
CA LYS A 300 -1.07 11.57 -4.71
C LYS A 300 -0.88 10.08 -4.48
N GLU A 301 0.37 9.66 -4.35
CA GLU A 301 0.76 8.28 -3.98
C GLU A 301 1.86 8.29 -2.91
N SER A 302 1.82 7.30 -2.02
CA SER A 302 2.98 7.01 -1.16
C SER A 302 4.05 6.23 -1.90
N GLN A 303 3.65 5.29 -2.75
CA GLN A 303 4.52 4.55 -3.65
C GLN A 303 3.84 4.19 -4.97
N GLY A 304 2.58 3.70 -4.96
CA GLY A 304 1.90 3.23 -6.17
C GLY A 304 2.15 1.75 -6.46
N LEU A 305 1.95 0.90 -5.44
CA LEU A 305 2.24 -0.54 -5.51
C LEU A 305 1.54 -1.23 -6.69
N ALA A 306 0.28 -0.89 -6.99
CA ALA A 306 -0.46 -1.46 -8.11
C ALA A 306 0.20 -1.17 -9.48
N LEU A 307 0.86 -0.02 -9.64
CA LEU A 307 1.63 0.31 -10.85
C LEU A 307 2.89 -0.57 -10.96
N LEU A 308 3.58 -0.80 -9.85
CA LEU A 308 4.74 -1.70 -9.80
C LEU A 308 4.33 -3.16 -10.08
N GLU A 309 3.19 -3.62 -9.53
CA GLU A 309 2.63 -4.94 -9.81
C GLU A 309 2.30 -5.11 -11.30
N ALA A 310 1.71 -4.08 -11.92
CA ALA A 310 1.44 -4.06 -13.36
C ALA A 310 2.73 -4.15 -14.17
N MET A 311 3.72 -3.30 -13.88
CA MET A 311 5.02 -3.32 -14.56
C MET A 311 5.80 -4.62 -14.31
N ALA A 312 5.64 -5.26 -13.16
CA ALA A 312 6.23 -6.58 -12.90
C ALA A 312 5.73 -7.63 -13.90
N THR A 313 4.46 -7.55 -14.32
CA THR A 313 3.94 -8.42 -15.40
C THR A 313 4.41 -8.02 -16.80
N GLY A 314 5.22 -6.96 -16.94
CA GLY A 314 5.65 -6.40 -18.22
C GLY A 314 4.62 -5.48 -18.87
N MET A 315 3.55 -5.06 -18.16
CA MET A 315 2.55 -4.14 -18.67
C MET A 315 3.01 -2.70 -18.54
N PRO A 316 2.89 -1.86 -19.59
CA PRO A 316 3.10 -0.43 -19.46
C PRO A 316 2.01 0.20 -18.59
N VAL A 317 2.38 1.29 -17.94
CA VAL A 317 1.45 2.09 -17.15
C VAL A 317 1.46 3.55 -17.63
N ILE A 318 0.29 4.18 -17.63
CA ILE A 318 0.13 5.62 -17.81
C ILE A 318 -0.35 6.19 -16.49
N THR A 319 0.41 7.12 -15.92
CA THR A 319 0.10 7.73 -14.63
C THR A 319 0.49 9.20 -14.63
N THR A 320 0.38 9.87 -13.48
CA THR A 320 0.71 11.29 -13.35
C THR A 320 2.10 11.50 -12.74
N TYR A 321 2.62 12.72 -12.82
CA TYR A 321 3.85 13.10 -12.09
C TYR A 321 3.70 13.08 -10.56
N SER A 322 2.50 12.82 -10.03
CA SER A 322 2.26 12.68 -8.58
C SER A 322 2.69 11.33 -7.99
N VAL A 323 3.13 10.37 -8.84
CA VAL A 323 3.75 9.13 -8.35
C VAL A 323 5.21 9.36 -7.99
N PRO A 324 5.75 8.66 -6.98
CA PRO A 324 7.16 8.70 -6.63
C PRO A 324 8.09 8.31 -7.79
N GLU A 325 9.31 8.84 -7.75
CA GLU A 325 10.33 8.58 -8.79
C GLU A 325 10.62 7.07 -8.94
N CYS A 326 10.60 6.32 -7.85
CA CYS A 326 10.83 4.87 -7.88
C CYS A 326 9.81 4.08 -8.71
N VAL A 327 8.67 4.68 -9.08
CA VAL A 327 7.65 4.10 -9.97
C VAL A 327 7.84 4.53 -11.43
N ARG A 328 8.58 5.62 -11.69
CA ARG A 328 8.78 6.17 -13.03
C ARG A 328 9.83 5.39 -13.83
N ILE A 329 9.60 4.09 -13.98
CA ILE A 329 10.55 3.18 -14.65
C ILE A 329 10.53 3.44 -16.16
N GLU A 330 11.69 3.78 -16.70
CA GLU A 330 11.88 4.00 -18.13
C GLU A 330 11.48 2.77 -18.95
N GLY A 331 10.80 3.01 -20.07
CA GLY A 331 10.29 1.95 -20.94
C GLY A 331 9.06 1.21 -20.41
N GLY A 332 8.58 1.52 -19.19
CA GLY A 332 7.37 0.91 -18.62
C GLY A 332 6.36 1.90 -18.08
N CYS A 333 6.79 3.12 -17.76
CA CYS A 333 5.94 4.15 -17.18
C CYS A 333 5.91 5.41 -18.05
N ILE A 334 4.72 5.80 -18.50
CA ILE A 334 4.47 7.09 -19.15
C ILE A 334 3.82 8.00 -18.11
N THR A 335 4.46 9.14 -17.82
CA THR A 335 3.93 10.13 -16.88
C THR A 335 3.34 11.34 -17.61
N VAL A 336 2.20 11.83 -17.12
CA VAL A 336 1.50 13.01 -17.62
C VAL A 336 1.26 14.01 -16.49
N PRO A 337 0.98 15.29 -16.80
CA PRO A 337 0.58 16.25 -15.76
C PRO A 337 -0.65 15.79 -15.00
N THR A 338 -0.68 16.09 -13.68
CA THR A 338 -1.83 15.81 -12.83
C THR A 338 -3.02 16.62 -13.30
N ASP A 339 -4.22 16.03 -13.26
CA ASP A 339 -5.48 16.62 -13.71
C ASP A 339 -5.53 17.03 -15.22
N ASP A 340 -4.63 16.48 -16.05
CA ASP A 340 -4.64 16.68 -17.52
C ASP A 340 -5.14 15.43 -18.25
N SER A 341 -6.47 15.35 -18.43
CA SER A 341 -7.12 14.28 -19.20
C SER A 341 -6.73 14.29 -20.69
N GLY A 342 -6.37 15.46 -21.25
CA GLY A 342 -5.90 15.58 -22.64
C GLY A 342 -4.51 14.95 -22.82
N ALA A 343 -3.58 15.22 -21.92
CA ALA A 343 -2.26 14.57 -21.93
C ALA A 343 -2.36 13.05 -21.76
N MET A 344 -3.25 12.58 -20.87
CA MET A 344 -3.49 11.15 -20.68
C MET A 344 -4.10 10.51 -21.94
N ALA A 345 -5.05 11.16 -22.61
CA ALA A 345 -5.61 10.70 -23.88
C ALA A 345 -4.53 10.56 -24.97
N ARG A 346 -3.61 11.53 -25.08
CA ARG A 346 -2.46 11.45 -25.99
C ARG A 346 -1.51 10.30 -25.64
N ALA A 347 -1.29 10.04 -24.37
CA ALA A 347 -0.48 8.89 -23.93
C ALA A 347 -1.15 7.55 -24.28
N ILE A 348 -2.47 7.42 -24.19
CA ILE A 348 -3.22 6.25 -24.65
C ILE A 348 -3.03 6.07 -26.16
N ALA A 349 -3.14 7.16 -26.95
CA ALA A 349 -2.92 7.13 -28.39
C ALA A 349 -1.49 6.72 -28.75
N LEU A 350 -0.49 7.13 -27.96
CA LEU A 350 0.90 6.74 -28.15
C LEU A 350 1.08 5.23 -27.94
N ILE A 351 0.54 4.64 -26.87
CA ILE A 351 0.57 3.18 -26.64
C ILE A 351 0.01 2.44 -27.87
N ARG A 352 -1.12 2.90 -28.37
CA ARG A 352 -1.80 2.28 -29.52
C ARG A 352 -0.98 2.37 -30.80
N ARG A 353 -0.49 3.57 -31.11
CA ARG A 353 0.24 3.87 -32.36
C ARG A 353 1.58 3.16 -32.41
N GLU A 354 2.34 3.17 -31.31
CA GLU A 354 3.70 2.61 -31.27
C GLU A 354 3.72 1.13 -30.85
N GLY A 355 2.57 0.53 -30.52
CA GLY A 355 2.49 -0.87 -30.10
C GLY A 355 3.18 -1.15 -28.75
N LEU A 356 3.21 -0.16 -27.82
CA LEU A 356 3.95 -0.22 -26.58
C LEU A 356 3.18 -0.95 -25.47
N ASN A 357 2.76 -2.20 -25.70
CA ASN A 357 2.00 -2.96 -24.71
C ASN A 357 2.80 -4.08 -24.01
N ASP A 358 4.10 -4.20 -24.29
CA ASP A 358 4.97 -5.23 -23.68
C ASP A 358 6.33 -4.64 -23.29
N CYS A 359 6.63 -4.59 -21.99
CA CYS A 359 7.77 -3.88 -21.40
C CYS A 359 8.63 -4.82 -20.52
N PRO A 360 9.37 -5.81 -21.10
CA PRO A 360 10.13 -6.77 -20.31
C PRO A 360 11.28 -6.15 -19.49
N GLN A 361 11.83 -5.00 -19.93
CA GLN A 361 12.87 -4.28 -19.18
C GLN A 361 12.31 -3.68 -17.88
N ALA A 362 11.08 -3.13 -17.93
CA ALA A 362 10.41 -2.62 -16.74
C ALA A 362 10.13 -3.75 -15.74
N SER A 363 9.66 -4.91 -16.20
CA SER A 363 9.47 -6.09 -15.36
C SER A 363 10.77 -6.50 -14.65
N ARG A 364 11.87 -6.55 -15.37
CA ARG A 364 13.19 -6.85 -14.80
C ARG A 364 13.59 -5.82 -13.76
N ARG A 365 13.42 -4.52 -14.05
CA ARG A 365 13.76 -3.44 -13.12
C ARG A 365 12.97 -3.52 -11.83
N VAL A 366 11.64 -3.80 -11.91
CA VAL A 366 10.82 -4.02 -10.72
C VAL A 366 11.36 -5.20 -9.90
N ALA A 367 11.70 -6.31 -10.54
CA ALA A 367 12.24 -7.48 -9.83
C ALA A 367 13.58 -7.19 -9.13
N GLU A 368 14.46 -6.42 -9.76
CA GLU A 368 15.77 -6.03 -9.22
C GLU A 368 15.68 -5.05 -8.05
N THR A 369 14.57 -4.30 -7.91
CA THR A 369 14.44 -3.24 -6.91
C THR A 369 13.42 -3.51 -5.83
N THR A 370 12.42 -4.37 -6.07
CA THR A 370 11.27 -4.54 -5.16
C THR A 370 10.92 -5.99 -4.83
N SER A 371 11.67 -6.97 -5.37
CA SER A 371 11.39 -8.38 -5.08
C SER A 371 11.55 -8.72 -3.60
N PRO A 372 10.87 -9.77 -3.10
CA PRO A 372 10.98 -10.20 -1.71
C PRO A 372 12.42 -10.43 -1.26
N GLN A 373 13.27 -10.97 -2.13
CA GLN A 373 14.68 -11.25 -1.86
C GLN A 373 15.49 -9.95 -1.68
N VAL A 374 15.25 -8.96 -2.52
CA VAL A 374 15.96 -7.67 -2.48
C VAL A 374 15.56 -6.89 -1.23
N ILE A 375 14.26 -6.70 -1.02
CA ILE A 375 13.75 -5.93 0.13
C ILE A 375 14.02 -6.66 1.44
N GLY A 376 13.84 -7.99 1.49
CA GLY A 376 14.14 -8.79 2.68
C GLY A 376 15.61 -8.66 3.10
N LYS A 377 16.55 -8.70 2.15
CA LYS A 377 17.98 -8.50 2.42
C LYS A 377 18.30 -7.09 2.91
N GLN A 378 17.67 -6.06 2.34
CA GLN A 378 17.84 -4.67 2.78
C GLN A 378 17.36 -4.49 4.22
N LEU A 379 16.13 -4.92 4.52
CA LEU A 379 15.57 -4.83 5.87
C LEU A 379 16.38 -5.62 6.89
N ASP A 380 16.79 -6.85 6.56
CA ASP A 380 17.60 -7.70 7.43
C ASP A 380 18.94 -7.04 7.78
N GLY A 381 19.63 -6.45 6.78
CA GLY A 381 20.86 -5.71 6.99
C GLY A 381 20.68 -4.52 7.93
N LEU A 382 19.63 -3.73 7.74
CA LEU A 382 19.29 -2.57 8.59
C LEU A 382 19.00 -2.99 10.03
N PHE A 383 18.22 -4.06 10.22
CA PHE A 383 17.86 -4.55 11.55
C PHE A 383 19.06 -5.15 12.28
N LEU A 384 19.92 -5.87 11.56
CA LEU A 384 21.13 -6.44 12.11
C LEU A 384 22.11 -5.35 12.61
N ASP A 385 22.25 -4.26 11.85
CA ASP A 385 23.08 -3.11 12.25
C ASP A 385 22.54 -2.42 13.51
N ILE A 386 21.22 -2.27 13.63
CA ILE A 386 20.57 -1.70 14.82
C ILE A 386 20.79 -2.61 16.05
N VAL A 387 20.53 -3.90 15.90
CA VAL A 387 20.65 -4.87 17.02
C VAL A 387 22.11 -5.00 17.48
N LYS A 388 23.08 -4.90 16.57
CA LYS A 388 24.52 -4.90 16.89
C LYS A 388 25.06 -3.56 17.35
N GLY A 389 24.24 -2.53 17.46
CA GLY A 389 24.64 -1.20 17.88
C GLY A 389 25.55 -0.44 16.88
N ARG A 390 25.43 -0.77 15.55
CA ARG A 390 26.21 -0.14 14.47
C ARG A 390 25.49 1.05 13.81
N LYS A 391 24.21 1.21 14.09
CA LYS A 391 23.37 2.33 13.60
C LYS A 391 22.74 3.15 14.71
#